data_d691bbe18191458c110f8b9e5cb108e3
#
_entry.id   d691bbe18191458c110f8b9e5cb108e3
#
_cell.length_a   1.000
_cell.length_b   1.000
_cell.length_c   1.000
_cell.angle_alpha   90.00
_cell.angle_beta   90.00
_cell.angle_gamma   90.00
#
_symmetry.space_group_name_H-M   'P 1'
#
loop_
_entity.id
_entity.type
_entity.pdbx_description
1 polymer ?
#
loop_
_entity_poly.entity_id
_entity_poly.type
_entity_poly.pdbx_seq_one_letter_code
_entity_poly.pdbx_strand_id
1 'polypeptide(L)'
;PIKSSAASDVYKRQLSGSSFESVRFVDVTCHGITERWLLYVEPTNVKVALRATDLWNNTATATALVSAEEYAAGAALEYRIKGATEWQRMAESSYEAGILTATLAPEWSSSTNPYGLAVYNFVPDKGLFAGHTYEFRLTVGGEQTQLMEYAAPAGNTIPNGDLEDSSLSCWTQNNKTAEFWGSGNNTFTRGLCTQASFDGGTRAKLQATSAVGVLASGNLFSGLFQKDVLTRGVVSFGQPYAWKARPKALKLQYYAEHIGIVDIEKNFGAPIHEGDRDKARIMVAIVDWNTRREVGSGTEAPTGTWDPEETTSVDEGPIIAYGSLFIDQSSTG
;
A
#
# COMPACT_ATOMS: atom_id res chain seq x y z
N PRO A 1 -15.58 -17.43 -7.61
CA PRO A 1 -16.03 -18.47 -6.68
C PRO A 1 -16.10 -19.82 -7.39
N ILE A 2 -15.38 -20.80 -6.90
CA ILE A 2 -15.43 -22.15 -7.42
C ILE A 2 -16.80 -22.73 -7.01
N LYS A 3 -17.69 -22.89 -7.96
CA LYS A 3 -18.99 -23.52 -7.76
C LYS A 3 -18.96 -24.95 -8.31
N SER A 4 -18.27 -25.87 -7.67
CA SER A 4 -18.50 -27.27 -7.98
C SER A 4 -18.38 -28.14 -6.74
N SER A 5 -19.29 -29.09 -6.60
CA SER A 5 -19.21 -30.17 -5.62
C SER A 5 -17.93 -31.00 -5.79
N ALA A 6 -17.37 -31.03 -7.01
CA ALA A 6 -16.12 -31.71 -7.31
C ALA A 6 -14.91 -31.06 -6.61
N ALA A 7 -14.82 -29.72 -6.56
CA ALA A 7 -13.76 -29.04 -5.83
C ALA A 7 -13.84 -29.30 -4.31
N SER A 8 -15.04 -29.32 -3.77
CA SER A 8 -15.29 -29.67 -2.37
C SER A 8 -14.93 -31.14 -2.08
N ASP A 9 -15.20 -32.05 -3.02
CA ASP A 9 -14.88 -33.48 -2.85
C ASP A 9 -13.38 -33.77 -2.96
N VAL A 10 -12.68 -33.05 -3.86
CA VAL A 10 -11.21 -33.10 -3.96
C VAL A 10 -10.57 -32.63 -2.65
N TYR A 11 -11.05 -31.52 -2.12
CA TYR A 11 -10.57 -30.97 -0.85
C TYR A 11 -10.83 -31.91 0.34
N LYS A 12 -12.05 -32.46 0.44
CA LYS A 12 -12.41 -33.41 1.52
C LYS A 12 -11.60 -34.70 1.44
N ARG A 13 -11.31 -35.20 0.25
CA ARG A 13 -10.50 -36.42 0.08
C ARG A 13 -9.03 -36.17 0.43
N GLN A 14 -8.54 -34.97 0.16
CA GLN A 14 -7.18 -34.58 0.54
C GLN A 14 -6.99 -34.60 2.05
N LEU A 15 -7.99 -34.17 2.80
CA LEU A 15 -7.98 -34.16 4.26
C LEU A 15 -8.20 -35.56 4.87
N SER A 16 -8.76 -36.52 4.14
CA SER A 16 -9.05 -37.86 4.65
C SER A 16 -7.93 -38.90 4.52
N GLY A 17 -6.74 -38.48 4.08
CA GLY A 17 -5.56 -39.36 4.02
C GLY A 17 -5.61 -40.49 3.03
N SER A 18 -6.59 -40.52 2.12
CA SER A 18 -6.66 -41.54 1.06
C SER A 18 -5.67 -41.26 -0.05
N SER A 19 -5.00 -42.28 -0.55
CA SER A 19 -4.08 -42.22 -1.69
C SER A 19 -4.76 -41.58 -2.90
N PHE A 20 -4.16 -40.51 -3.40
CA PHE A 20 -4.65 -39.78 -4.57
C PHE A 20 -4.10 -40.37 -5.86
N GLU A 21 -4.96 -40.95 -6.65
CA GLU A 21 -4.83 -40.95 -8.10
C GLU A 21 -5.68 -39.79 -8.63
N SER A 22 -5.20 -38.97 -9.13
CA SER A 22 -4.49 -37.79 -9.15
C SER A 22 -4.84 -36.87 -10.30
N VAL A 23 -5.91 -37.10 -11.05
CA VAL A 23 -6.42 -36.19 -12.08
C VAL A 23 -7.86 -35.85 -11.76
N ARG A 24 -8.17 -34.59 -11.61
CA ARG A 24 -9.53 -34.07 -11.42
C ARG A 24 -9.81 -32.93 -12.37
N PHE A 25 -11.02 -32.86 -12.87
CA PHE A 25 -11.51 -31.71 -13.60
C PHE A 25 -12.17 -30.74 -12.62
N VAL A 26 -11.81 -29.46 -12.73
CA VAL A 26 -12.41 -28.38 -11.95
C VAL A 26 -13.00 -27.38 -12.96
N ASP A 27 -14.29 -27.15 -12.84
CA ASP A 27 -14.97 -26.12 -13.63
C ASP A 27 -14.90 -24.79 -12.86
N VAL A 28 -14.22 -23.81 -13.46
CA VAL A 28 -14.09 -22.44 -12.92
C VAL A 28 -15.00 -21.53 -13.70
N THR A 29 -15.98 -20.93 -13.02
CA THR A 29 -16.89 -19.98 -13.65
C THR A 29 -16.59 -18.56 -13.15
N CYS A 30 -16.31 -17.67 -14.08
CA CYS A 30 -16.12 -16.25 -13.84
C CYS A 30 -16.93 -15.44 -14.85
N HIS A 31 -17.74 -14.51 -14.42
CA HIS A 31 -18.61 -13.68 -15.28
C HIS A 31 -19.45 -14.47 -16.30
N GLY A 32 -19.95 -15.62 -15.91
CA GLY A 32 -20.78 -16.48 -16.77
C GLY A 32 -20.01 -17.32 -17.81
N ILE A 33 -18.70 -17.21 -17.86
CA ILE A 33 -17.83 -18.07 -18.68
C ILE A 33 -17.32 -19.20 -17.78
N THR A 34 -17.54 -20.43 -18.22
CA THR A 34 -17.05 -21.62 -17.51
C THR A 34 -15.93 -22.26 -18.30
N GLU A 35 -14.78 -22.42 -17.68
CA GLU A 35 -13.64 -23.15 -18.22
C GLU A 35 -13.38 -24.39 -17.37
N ARG A 36 -13.09 -25.50 -18.04
CA ARG A 36 -12.73 -26.75 -17.39
C ARG A 36 -11.22 -26.88 -17.30
N TRP A 37 -10.71 -26.93 -16.11
CA TRP A 37 -9.29 -27.10 -15.80
C TRP A 37 -8.99 -28.53 -15.39
N LEU A 38 -7.85 -29.04 -15.85
CA LEU A 38 -7.30 -30.31 -15.39
C LEU A 38 -6.40 -30.02 -14.18
N LEU A 39 -6.82 -30.47 -13.01
CA LEU A 39 -6.00 -30.43 -11.81
C LEU A 39 -5.25 -31.74 -11.68
N TYR A 40 -3.95 -31.69 -11.85
CA TYR A 40 -3.04 -32.79 -11.56
C TYR A 40 -2.48 -32.63 -10.16
N VAL A 41 -2.71 -33.60 -9.30
CA VAL A 41 -2.18 -33.59 -7.92
C VAL A 41 -1.14 -34.69 -7.83
N GLU A 42 0.12 -34.32 -7.72
CA GLU A 42 1.16 -35.28 -7.37
C GLU A 42 1.10 -35.58 -5.88
N PRO A 43 1.14 -36.88 -5.48
CA PRO A 43 1.31 -37.21 -4.08
C PRO A 43 2.66 -36.67 -3.60
N THR A 44 2.63 -35.73 -2.67
CA THR A 44 3.83 -35.14 -2.10
C THR A 44 3.84 -35.39 -0.60
N ASN A 45 5.02 -35.68 -0.07
CA ASN A 45 5.25 -35.74 1.38
C ASN A 45 5.44 -34.34 1.98
N VAL A 46 5.32 -33.27 1.15
CA VAL A 46 5.45 -31.89 1.62
C VAL A 46 4.24 -31.54 2.46
N LYS A 47 4.43 -31.31 3.73
CA LYS A 47 3.39 -30.89 4.67
C LYS A 47 3.21 -29.36 4.71
N VAL A 48 4.19 -28.58 4.23
CA VAL A 48 4.13 -27.13 4.19
C VAL A 48 3.97 -26.63 2.77
N ALA A 49 3.06 -25.72 2.55
CA ALA A 49 2.86 -25.02 1.28
C ALA A 49 2.73 -23.52 1.51
N LEU A 50 3.23 -22.73 0.55
CA LEU A 50 2.99 -21.29 0.54
C LEU A 50 1.76 -20.98 -0.33
N ARG A 51 0.89 -20.11 0.18
CA ARG A 51 -0.31 -19.69 -0.55
C ARG A 51 0.08 -18.71 -1.65
N ALA A 52 0.00 -19.14 -2.92
CA ALA A 52 0.47 -18.38 -4.07
C ALA A 52 -0.16 -16.97 -4.20
N THR A 53 -1.40 -16.80 -3.75
CA THR A 53 -2.11 -15.51 -3.79
C THR A 53 -1.60 -14.50 -2.76
N ASP A 54 -0.84 -14.95 -1.76
CA ASP A 54 -0.38 -14.13 -0.64
C ASP A 54 1.15 -14.02 -0.57
N LEU A 55 1.84 -14.30 -1.68
CA LEU A 55 3.30 -14.17 -1.78
C LEU A 55 3.69 -12.78 -2.28
N TRP A 56 4.15 -11.95 -1.37
CA TRP A 56 4.63 -10.60 -1.62
C TRP A 56 6.08 -10.44 -1.16
N ASN A 57 6.70 -9.32 -1.44
CA ASN A 57 8.06 -9.08 -0.98
C ASN A 57 8.18 -8.79 0.52
N ASN A 58 7.06 -8.54 1.19
CA ASN A 58 7.00 -8.24 2.63
C ASN A 58 5.94 -9.07 3.38
N THR A 59 5.29 -10.02 2.73
CA THR A 59 4.27 -10.87 3.36
C THR A 59 4.23 -12.22 2.67
N ALA A 60 4.10 -13.29 3.44
CA ALA A 60 3.86 -14.63 2.93
C ALA A 60 2.94 -15.38 3.88
N THR A 61 1.97 -16.12 3.33
CA THR A 61 1.11 -17.01 4.10
C THR A 61 1.54 -18.44 3.85
N ALA A 62 1.94 -19.13 4.93
CA ALA A 62 2.26 -20.54 4.92
C ALA A 62 1.05 -21.34 5.45
N THR A 63 0.83 -22.51 4.87
CA THR A 63 -0.16 -23.48 5.32
C THR A 63 0.48 -24.85 5.48
N ALA A 64 -0.03 -25.62 6.43
CA ALA A 64 0.41 -27.00 6.61
C ALA A 64 -0.80 -27.89 6.88
N LEU A 65 -0.75 -29.13 6.38
CA LEU A 65 -1.70 -30.18 6.78
C LEU A 65 -1.24 -30.76 8.12
N VAL A 66 -2.08 -30.64 9.13
CA VAL A 66 -1.78 -31.03 10.51
C VAL A 66 -3.00 -31.75 11.05
N SER A 67 -2.84 -32.98 11.55
CA SER A 67 -3.93 -33.68 12.24
C SER A 67 -4.28 -33.00 13.57
N ALA A 68 -5.44 -33.26 14.10
CA ALA A 68 -5.85 -32.74 15.41
C ALA A 68 -4.90 -33.19 16.53
N GLU A 69 -4.36 -34.41 16.43
CA GLU A 69 -3.37 -34.94 17.38
C GLU A 69 -2.04 -34.20 17.28
N GLU A 70 -1.51 -34.01 16.07
CA GLU A 70 -0.29 -33.23 15.82
C GLU A 70 -0.45 -31.78 16.28
N TYR A 71 -1.61 -31.17 16.05
CA TYR A 71 -1.90 -29.80 16.51
C TYR A 71 -1.92 -29.74 18.04
N ALA A 72 -2.60 -30.70 18.70
CA ALA A 72 -2.59 -30.79 20.17
C ALA A 72 -1.20 -31.07 20.74
N ALA A 73 -0.32 -31.75 19.99
CA ALA A 73 1.08 -31.95 20.34
C ALA A 73 1.97 -30.73 20.10
N GLY A 74 1.41 -29.59 19.70
CA GLY A 74 2.11 -28.33 19.55
C GLY A 74 2.73 -28.10 18.17
N ALA A 75 2.12 -28.62 17.10
CA ALA A 75 2.54 -28.34 15.74
C ALA A 75 2.68 -26.84 15.49
N ALA A 76 3.77 -26.40 14.86
CA ALA A 76 4.06 -25.01 14.62
C ALA A 76 4.72 -24.78 13.26
N LEU A 77 4.31 -23.72 12.58
CA LEU A 77 5.03 -23.19 11.43
C LEU A 77 6.15 -22.29 11.91
N GLU A 78 7.33 -22.52 11.38
CA GLU A 78 8.54 -21.77 11.70
C GLU A 78 9.22 -21.28 10.42
N TYR A 79 9.94 -20.20 10.54
CA TYR A 79 10.71 -19.60 9.45
C TYR A 79 12.08 -19.14 9.90
N ARG A 80 12.95 -18.94 8.94
CA ARG A 80 14.22 -18.21 9.11
C ARG A 80 14.67 -17.60 7.79
N ILE A 81 15.56 -16.62 7.86
CA ILE A 81 16.34 -16.20 6.70
C ILE A 81 17.30 -17.36 6.35
N LYS A 82 17.40 -17.71 5.07
CA LYS A 82 18.26 -18.79 4.60
C LYS A 82 19.71 -18.56 5.02
N GLY A 83 20.26 -19.55 5.72
CA GLY A 83 21.61 -19.48 6.28
C GLY A 83 21.67 -18.94 7.72
N ALA A 84 20.61 -18.42 8.28
CA ALA A 84 20.55 -18.11 9.71
C ALA A 84 20.49 -19.40 10.55
N THR A 85 21.01 -19.35 11.77
CA THR A 85 20.99 -20.50 12.70
C THR A 85 19.65 -20.61 13.43
N GLU A 86 19.06 -19.48 13.78
CA GLU A 86 17.87 -19.41 14.63
C GLU A 86 16.59 -19.53 13.82
N TRP A 87 15.68 -20.40 14.28
CA TRP A 87 14.32 -20.51 13.77
C TRP A 87 13.38 -19.66 14.61
N GLN A 88 12.46 -19.01 13.96
CA GLN A 88 11.43 -18.19 14.60
C GLN A 88 10.05 -18.79 14.33
N ARG A 89 9.21 -18.85 15.36
CA ARG A 89 7.84 -19.31 15.23
C ARG A 89 6.99 -18.24 14.54
N MET A 90 6.22 -18.66 13.53
CA MET A 90 5.23 -17.78 12.92
C MET A 90 4.03 -17.60 13.84
N ALA A 91 3.45 -16.40 13.83
CA ALA A 91 2.19 -16.17 14.50
C ALA A 91 1.08 -16.99 13.79
N GLU A 92 0.41 -17.87 14.54
CA GLU A 92 -0.68 -18.65 14.03
C GLU A 92 -1.87 -17.74 13.68
N SER A 93 -2.44 -17.92 12.48
CA SER A 93 -3.61 -17.17 12.03
C SER A 93 -4.89 -18.00 12.24
N SER A 94 -4.82 -19.29 11.96
CA SER A 94 -5.96 -20.23 12.18
C SER A 94 -5.52 -21.68 12.12
N TYR A 95 -6.29 -22.54 12.80
CA TYR A 95 -6.29 -23.98 12.56
C TYR A 95 -7.73 -24.41 12.30
N GLU A 96 -8.00 -24.84 11.09
CA GLU A 96 -9.35 -25.20 10.66
C GLU A 96 -9.30 -26.36 9.67
N ALA A 97 -10.18 -27.35 9.87
CA ALA A 97 -10.32 -28.52 9.02
C ALA A 97 -8.98 -29.25 8.71
N GLY A 98 -8.05 -29.31 9.69
CA GLY A 98 -6.75 -29.95 9.53
C GLY A 98 -5.72 -29.10 8.80
N ILE A 99 -6.00 -27.82 8.59
CA ILE A 99 -5.06 -26.86 7.98
C ILE A 99 -4.64 -25.85 9.03
N LEU A 100 -3.34 -25.83 9.33
CA LEU A 100 -2.68 -24.80 10.10
C LEU A 100 -2.25 -23.68 9.15
N THR A 101 -2.64 -22.46 9.44
CA THR A 101 -2.28 -21.28 8.65
C THR A 101 -1.54 -20.28 9.51
N ALA A 102 -0.47 -19.70 8.97
CA ALA A 102 0.26 -18.60 9.59
C ALA A 102 0.76 -17.62 8.54
N THR A 103 0.76 -16.34 8.88
CA THR A 103 1.20 -15.27 8.00
C THR A 103 2.44 -14.62 8.58
N LEU A 104 3.48 -14.54 7.76
CA LEU A 104 4.70 -13.82 8.05
C LEU A 104 4.63 -12.43 7.43
N ALA A 105 4.74 -11.40 8.25
CA ALA A 105 4.80 -10.00 7.84
C ALA A 105 5.77 -9.27 8.76
N PRO A 106 6.31 -8.10 8.37
CA PRO A 106 7.19 -7.33 9.23
C PRO A 106 6.52 -6.97 10.55
N GLU A 107 7.25 -7.09 11.64
CA GLU A 107 6.84 -6.54 12.91
C GLU A 107 7.17 -5.04 12.98
N TRP A 108 6.30 -4.29 13.63
CA TRP A 108 6.44 -2.85 13.82
C TRP A 108 6.55 -2.52 15.30
N SER A 109 7.48 -1.65 15.63
CA SER A 109 7.50 -0.93 16.90
C SER A 109 7.02 0.50 16.70
N SER A 110 6.41 1.09 17.72
CA SER A 110 6.04 2.49 17.71
C SER A 110 6.78 3.25 18.82
N SER A 111 7.15 4.47 18.50
CA SER A 111 7.69 5.44 19.45
C SER A 111 7.04 6.80 19.20
N THR A 112 7.21 7.74 20.11
CA THR A 112 6.74 9.11 19.90
C THR A 112 7.94 9.99 19.58
N ASN A 113 7.87 10.78 18.52
CA ASN A 113 8.90 11.74 18.18
C ASN A 113 8.83 12.98 19.10
N PRO A 114 9.82 13.88 19.06
CA PRO A 114 9.82 15.11 19.87
C PRO A 114 8.59 16.03 19.66
N TYR A 115 7.89 15.85 18.55
CA TYR A 115 6.68 16.63 18.21
C TYR A 115 5.37 15.94 18.64
N GLY A 116 5.44 14.86 19.43
CA GLY A 116 4.25 14.15 19.92
C GLY A 116 3.61 13.18 18.91
N LEU A 117 4.24 12.94 17.76
CA LEU A 117 3.69 12.09 16.70
C LEU A 117 4.21 10.66 16.82
N ALA A 118 3.34 9.70 16.49
CA ALA A 118 3.73 8.29 16.42
C ALA A 118 4.72 8.04 15.28
N VAL A 119 5.83 7.41 15.58
CA VAL A 119 6.83 6.94 14.63
C VAL A 119 6.84 5.42 14.65
N TYR A 120 6.67 4.80 13.49
CA TYR A 120 6.69 3.35 13.34
C TYR A 120 8.01 2.92 12.72
N ASN A 121 8.64 1.93 13.32
CA ASN A 121 9.88 1.35 12.81
C ASN A 121 9.74 -0.16 12.71
N PHE A 122 10.43 -0.76 11.73
CA PHE A 122 10.54 -2.20 11.66
C PHE A 122 11.33 -2.73 12.85
N VAL A 123 10.88 -3.86 13.39
CA VAL A 123 11.68 -4.61 14.34
C VAL A 123 12.74 -5.36 13.55
N PRO A 124 14.04 -5.14 13.81
CA PRO A 124 15.10 -5.81 13.06
C PRO A 124 14.96 -7.33 13.12
N ASP A 125 15.28 -8.00 12.01
CA ASP A 125 15.33 -9.45 11.86
C ASP A 125 14.03 -10.21 12.15
N LYS A 126 12.92 -9.52 12.32
CA LYS A 126 11.60 -10.11 12.54
C LYS A 126 10.64 -9.83 11.41
N GLY A 127 10.15 -10.90 10.82
CA GLY A 127 9.22 -10.84 9.70
C GLY A 127 9.87 -11.09 8.34
N LEU A 128 9.15 -10.76 7.29
CA LEU A 128 9.58 -10.95 5.91
C LEU A 128 9.97 -9.61 5.29
N PHE A 129 11.19 -9.55 4.77
CA PHE A 129 11.74 -8.36 4.11
C PHE A 129 12.11 -8.67 2.67
N ALA A 130 11.96 -7.67 1.81
CA ALA A 130 12.28 -7.76 0.40
C ALA A 130 13.73 -8.17 0.13
N GLY A 131 13.93 -8.98 -0.91
CA GLY A 131 15.27 -9.35 -1.37
C GLY A 131 15.97 -10.45 -0.56
N HIS A 132 15.34 -11.01 0.46
CA HIS A 132 15.85 -12.13 1.22
C HIS A 132 15.24 -13.46 0.79
N THR A 133 15.96 -14.55 0.94
CA THR A 133 15.43 -15.90 0.80
C THR A 133 15.10 -16.45 2.19
N TYR A 134 13.91 -17.00 2.33
CA TYR A 134 13.39 -17.57 3.56
C TYR A 134 13.25 -19.08 3.43
N GLU A 135 13.40 -19.76 4.54
CA GLU A 135 13.10 -21.18 4.70
C GLU A 135 11.94 -21.30 5.69
N PHE A 136 10.99 -22.16 5.36
CA PHE A 136 9.83 -22.49 6.19
C PHE A 136 9.81 -23.97 6.51
N ARG A 137 9.37 -24.32 7.70
CA ARG A 137 9.15 -25.71 8.12
C ARG A 137 7.93 -25.82 9.03
N LEU A 138 7.42 -27.03 9.14
CA LEU A 138 6.50 -27.44 10.20
C LEU A 138 7.30 -28.25 11.23
N THR A 139 7.12 -27.96 12.51
CA THR A 139 7.63 -28.76 13.62
C THR A 139 6.49 -29.40 14.38
N VAL A 140 6.63 -30.67 14.75
CA VAL A 140 5.67 -31.42 15.56
C VAL A 140 6.47 -32.33 16.49
N GLY A 141 6.27 -32.19 17.80
CA GLY A 141 6.90 -33.06 18.79
C GLY A 141 8.43 -33.08 18.77
N GLY A 142 9.06 -31.99 18.28
CA GLY A 142 10.52 -31.89 18.14
C GLY A 142 11.08 -32.39 16.80
N GLU A 143 10.26 -32.99 15.95
CA GLU A 143 10.61 -33.34 14.57
C GLU A 143 10.27 -32.22 13.60
N GLN A 144 10.98 -32.19 12.47
CA GLN A 144 10.75 -31.17 11.43
C GLN A 144 10.41 -31.81 10.10
N THR A 145 9.58 -31.07 9.32
CA THR A 145 9.26 -31.45 7.94
C THR A 145 10.35 -31.01 6.96
N GLN A 146 10.15 -31.37 5.69
CA GLN A 146 10.92 -30.83 4.59
C GLN A 146 10.83 -29.30 4.56
N LEU A 147 11.95 -28.66 4.22
CA LEU A 147 12.04 -27.21 4.07
C LEU A 147 11.33 -26.74 2.79
N MET A 148 10.59 -25.65 2.92
CA MET A 148 10.02 -24.89 1.80
C MET A 148 10.78 -23.57 1.69
N GLU A 149 11.32 -23.27 0.53
CA GLU A 149 12.04 -22.01 0.28
C GLU A 149 11.15 -20.99 -0.42
N TYR A 150 11.34 -19.72 -0.07
CA TYR A 150 10.75 -18.58 -0.74
C TYR A 150 11.76 -17.46 -0.88
N ALA A 151 12.05 -17.09 -2.13
CA ALA A 151 12.84 -15.91 -2.43
C ALA A 151 11.90 -14.70 -2.54
N ALA A 152 11.87 -13.85 -1.53
CA ALA A 152 11.07 -12.64 -1.56
C ALA A 152 11.61 -11.70 -2.65
N PRO A 153 10.76 -11.19 -3.56
CA PRO A 153 11.19 -10.25 -4.58
C PRO A 153 11.88 -9.04 -3.98
N ALA A 154 12.80 -8.44 -4.74
CA ALA A 154 13.41 -7.17 -4.34
C ALA A 154 12.32 -6.10 -4.14
N GLY A 155 12.51 -5.25 -3.14
CA GLY A 155 11.64 -4.11 -2.90
C GLY A 155 11.88 -3.02 -3.94
N ASN A 156 10.84 -2.23 -4.22
CA ASN A 156 10.94 -1.00 -4.98
C ASN A 156 10.69 0.17 -4.04
N THR A 157 11.29 1.31 -4.35
CA THR A 157 11.02 2.57 -3.66
C THR A 157 10.04 3.42 -4.48
N ILE A 158 9.34 4.34 -3.84
CA ILE A 158 8.59 5.39 -4.55
C ILE A 158 9.61 6.19 -5.39
N PRO A 159 9.36 6.39 -6.70
CA PRO A 159 10.25 7.18 -7.53
C PRO A 159 10.50 8.56 -6.93
N ASN A 160 11.77 8.93 -6.76
CA ASN A 160 12.17 10.15 -6.04
C ASN A 160 11.43 10.34 -4.71
N GLY A 161 11.31 9.26 -3.91
CA GLY A 161 10.63 9.31 -2.62
C GLY A 161 11.41 10.08 -1.55
N ASP A 162 12.70 10.28 -1.74
CA ASP A 162 13.57 11.16 -0.97
C ASP A 162 13.42 12.65 -1.35
N LEU A 163 12.78 12.93 -2.50
CA LEU A 163 12.52 14.27 -3.04
C LEU A 163 13.79 15.07 -3.40
N GLU A 164 14.92 14.39 -3.64
CA GLU A 164 16.21 15.03 -3.91
C GLU A 164 16.48 15.28 -5.39
N ASP A 165 15.78 14.60 -6.32
CA ASP A 165 15.96 14.82 -7.75
C ASP A 165 15.41 16.19 -8.17
N SER A 166 16.34 17.13 -8.43
CA SER A 166 16.00 18.49 -8.84
C SER A 166 15.58 18.62 -10.32
N SER A 167 15.69 17.56 -11.10
CA SER A 167 15.36 17.59 -12.53
C SER A 167 13.86 17.45 -12.81
N LEU A 168 13.06 17.06 -11.82
CA LEU A 168 11.63 16.83 -11.99
C LEU A 168 10.86 18.14 -12.26
N SER A 169 9.90 18.05 -13.17
CA SER A 169 9.09 19.20 -13.57
C SER A 169 8.10 19.66 -12.50
N CYS A 170 7.81 18.84 -11.51
CA CYS A 170 6.91 19.23 -10.40
C CYS A 170 7.45 20.41 -9.56
N TRP A 171 8.76 20.66 -9.57
CA TRP A 171 9.37 21.80 -8.90
C TRP A 171 9.24 23.12 -9.66
N THR A 172 8.85 23.03 -10.91
CA THR A 172 8.73 24.18 -11.82
C THR A 172 7.31 24.26 -12.41
N GLN A 173 7.11 25.06 -13.40
CA GLN A 173 5.83 25.23 -14.10
C GLN A 173 5.61 24.27 -15.28
N ASN A 174 6.52 23.34 -15.52
CA ASN A 174 6.51 22.46 -16.70
C ASN A 174 6.23 21.00 -16.29
N ASN A 175 5.05 20.74 -15.73
CA ASN A 175 4.64 19.37 -15.45
C ASN A 175 4.66 18.50 -16.72
N LYS A 176 5.23 17.29 -16.62
CA LYS A 176 5.32 16.31 -17.71
C LYS A 176 4.54 15.06 -17.37
N THR A 177 3.94 14.45 -18.37
CA THR A 177 3.08 13.26 -18.20
C THR A 177 3.83 12.01 -17.76
N ALA A 178 5.11 11.92 -18.05
CA ALA A 178 5.94 10.75 -17.79
C ALA A 178 6.49 10.67 -16.35
N GLU A 179 6.38 11.73 -15.57
CA GLU A 179 6.93 11.79 -14.22
C GLU A 179 5.93 11.23 -13.20
N PHE A 180 6.46 10.67 -12.11
CA PHE A 180 5.63 10.14 -11.03
C PHE A 180 4.94 11.26 -10.26
N TRP A 181 5.66 12.35 -9.97
CA TRP A 181 5.18 13.48 -9.19
C TRP A 181 4.68 14.61 -10.08
N GLY A 182 3.56 15.19 -9.68
CA GLY A 182 3.00 16.40 -10.23
C GLY A 182 2.70 17.43 -9.14
N SER A 183 2.58 18.68 -9.52
CA SER A 183 2.19 19.78 -8.65
C SER A 183 1.31 20.78 -9.40
N GLY A 184 0.65 21.67 -8.67
CA GLY A 184 -0.14 22.76 -9.24
C GLY A 184 0.69 23.91 -9.81
N ASN A 185 2.03 23.81 -9.82
CA ASN A 185 2.88 24.84 -10.38
C ASN A 185 2.53 25.15 -11.83
N ASN A 186 2.32 26.40 -12.12
CA ASN A 186 2.06 26.89 -13.47
C ASN A 186 2.52 28.35 -13.61
N THR A 187 2.25 28.96 -14.75
CA THR A 187 2.70 30.33 -15.06
C THR A 187 2.18 31.37 -14.06
N PHE A 188 1.02 31.16 -13.46
CA PHE A 188 0.37 32.12 -12.55
C PHE A 188 0.57 31.77 -11.08
N THR A 189 0.68 30.49 -10.75
CA THR A 189 0.90 29.99 -9.40
C THR A 189 2.25 29.28 -9.32
N ARG A 190 3.31 30.06 -9.28
CA ARG A 190 4.66 29.56 -9.11
C ARG A 190 4.97 29.37 -7.64
N GLY A 191 5.71 28.33 -7.31
CA GLY A 191 6.18 28.13 -5.93
C GLY A 191 5.19 27.41 -5.02
N LEU A 192 4.12 26.84 -5.57
CA LEU A 192 3.23 25.94 -4.81
C LEU A 192 3.97 24.69 -4.30
N CYS A 193 4.94 24.23 -5.10
CA CYS A 193 5.82 23.13 -4.78
C CYS A 193 7.22 23.47 -5.28
N THR A 194 8.19 23.51 -4.38
CA THR A 194 9.60 23.77 -4.69
C THR A 194 10.49 22.86 -3.87
N GLN A 195 11.77 22.83 -4.18
CA GLN A 195 12.75 22.19 -3.30
C GLN A 195 13.34 23.24 -2.34
N ALA A 196 13.58 22.80 -1.12
CA ALA A 196 14.27 23.59 -0.10
C ALA A 196 15.26 22.73 0.67
N SER A 197 16.37 23.31 1.10
CA SER A 197 17.30 22.66 2.02
C SER A 197 16.74 22.75 3.43
N PHE A 198 16.63 21.61 4.09
CA PHE A 198 16.16 21.52 5.46
C PHE A 198 16.77 20.28 6.13
N ASP A 199 17.27 20.43 7.35
CA ASP A 199 17.84 19.37 8.17
C ASP A 199 18.85 18.48 7.41
N GLY A 200 19.82 19.13 6.74
CA GLY A 200 20.92 18.46 6.05
C GLY A 200 20.56 17.75 4.74
N GLY A 201 19.35 17.89 4.23
CA GLY A 201 18.91 17.29 2.96
C GLY A 201 18.01 18.22 2.16
N THR A 202 17.61 17.78 0.99
CA THR A 202 16.61 18.45 0.16
C THR A 202 15.22 17.94 0.49
N ARG A 203 14.23 18.83 0.56
CA ARG A 203 12.85 18.51 0.89
C ARG A 203 11.90 19.21 -0.08
N ALA A 204 10.73 18.65 -0.27
CA ALA A 204 9.63 19.35 -0.92
C ALA A 204 9.10 20.43 0.02
N LYS A 205 9.11 21.67 -0.44
CA LYS A 205 8.46 22.80 0.23
C LYS A 205 7.14 23.10 -0.46
N LEU A 206 6.04 22.96 0.29
CA LEU A 206 4.69 23.28 -0.17
C LEU A 206 4.26 24.61 0.46
N GLN A 207 3.81 25.54 -0.36
CA GLN A 207 3.42 26.86 0.09
C GLN A 207 2.23 27.37 -0.70
N ALA A 208 1.18 27.82 -0.01
CA ALA A 208 0.08 28.50 -0.65
C ALA A 208 0.54 29.84 -1.24
N THR A 209 -0.07 30.26 -2.33
CA THR A 209 0.15 31.55 -2.96
C THR A 209 -1.17 32.11 -3.51
N SER A 210 -1.21 33.40 -3.73
CA SER A 210 -2.36 34.05 -4.37
C SER A 210 -1.99 34.50 -5.79
N ALA A 211 -2.87 34.24 -6.73
CA ALA A 211 -2.77 34.74 -8.09
C ALA A 211 -4.11 35.34 -8.53
N VAL A 212 -4.10 36.62 -8.93
CA VAL A 212 -5.30 37.35 -9.37
C VAL A 212 -6.41 37.32 -8.30
N GLY A 213 -6.05 37.39 -7.01
CA GLY A 213 -6.95 37.35 -5.87
C GLY A 213 -7.59 35.97 -5.62
N VAL A 214 -7.00 34.91 -6.17
CA VAL A 214 -7.41 33.53 -5.92
C VAL A 214 -6.32 32.81 -5.15
N LEU A 215 -6.66 32.24 -4.02
CA LEU A 215 -5.75 31.41 -3.25
C LEU A 215 -5.53 30.08 -3.97
N ALA A 216 -4.27 29.68 -4.11
CA ALA A 216 -3.85 28.37 -4.58
C ALA A 216 -3.03 27.68 -3.52
N SER A 217 -3.47 26.50 -3.08
CA SER A 217 -2.79 25.72 -2.04
C SER A 217 -1.52 25.09 -2.56
N GLY A 218 -0.47 25.05 -1.74
CA GLY A 218 0.74 24.28 -2.00
C GLY A 218 0.40 22.79 -2.08
N ASN A 219 0.87 22.10 -3.13
CA ASN A 219 0.51 20.70 -3.34
C ASN A 219 1.60 19.92 -4.08
N LEU A 220 1.68 18.61 -3.77
CA LEU A 220 2.48 17.61 -4.46
C LEU A 220 1.68 16.32 -4.47
N PHE A 221 1.55 15.66 -5.62
CA PHE A 221 0.75 14.46 -5.76
C PHE A 221 1.31 13.51 -6.83
N SER A 222 0.96 12.25 -6.76
CA SER A 222 1.23 11.30 -7.84
C SER A 222 0.22 11.52 -8.95
N GLY A 223 0.67 12.04 -10.08
CA GLY A 223 -0.20 12.38 -11.20
C GLY A 223 0.29 13.57 -12.02
N LEU A 224 -0.66 14.25 -12.64
CA LEU A 224 -0.39 15.33 -13.57
C LEU A 224 -1.36 16.49 -13.32
N PHE A 225 -0.86 17.73 -13.39
CA PHE A 225 -1.68 18.93 -13.48
C PHE A 225 -1.62 19.52 -14.88
N GLN A 226 -2.77 19.82 -15.42
CA GLN A 226 -2.92 20.54 -16.69
C GLN A 226 -3.72 21.79 -16.46
N LYS A 227 -3.14 22.92 -16.86
CA LYS A 227 -3.85 24.19 -16.83
C LYS A 227 -4.78 24.27 -18.05
N ASP A 228 -6.05 24.50 -17.80
CA ASP A 228 -7.07 24.67 -18.83
C ASP A 228 -7.22 26.16 -19.20
N VAL A 229 -7.57 27.00 -18.25
CA VAL A 229 -7.70 28.46 -18.43
C VAL A 229 -6.98 29.20 -17.31
N LEU A 230 -7.02 30.52 -17.31
CA LEU A 230 -6.29 31.39 -16.40
C LEU A 230 -6.41 30.99 -14.92
N THR A 231 -7.61 30.68 -14.47
CA THR A 231 -7.94 30.38 -13.07
C THR A 231 -8.44 28.97 -12.85
N ARG A 232 -8.30 28.10 -13.84
CA ARG A 232 -8.80 26.73 -13.79
C ARG A 232 -7.76 25.74 -14.35
N GLY A 233 -7.74 24.56 -13.80
CA GLY A 233 -6.94 23.45 -14.28
C GLY A 233 -7.59 22.11 -13.96
N VAL A 234 -6.95 21.05 -14.41
CA VAL A 234 -7.36 19.69 -14.16
C VAL A 234 -6.20 18.94 -13.51
N VAL A 235 -6.48 18.29 -12.40
CA VAL A 235 -5.58 17.37 -11.74
C VAL A 235 -5.98 15.94 -12.13
N SER A 236 -5.07 15.23 -12.78
CA SER A 236 -5.23 13.81 -13.09
C SER A 236 -4.48 12.99 -12.05
N PHE A 237 -5.19 12.41 -11.09
CA PHE A 237 -4.62 11.62 -10.01
C PHE A 237 -4.29 10.20 -10.40
N GLY A 238 -3.23 9.70 -9.82
CA GLY A 238 -2.85 8.31 -9.82
C GLY A 238 -1.67 7.99 -10.71
N GLN A 239 -0.86 7.07 -10.23
CA GLN A 239 0.24 6.43 -10.95
C GLN A 239 0.14 4.92 -10.72
N PRO A 240 0.53 4.10 -11.71
CA PRO A 240 0.51 2.66 -11.54
C PRO A 240 1.34 2.22 -10.34
N TYR A 241 0.78 1.36 -9.50
CA TYR A 241 1.49 0.75 -8.39
C TYR A 241 2.24 -0.48 -8.88
N ALA A 242 3.55 -0.34 -9.08
CA ALA A 242 4.40 -1.39 -9.65
C ALA A 242 5.11 -2.26 -8.61
N TRP A 243 4.87 -2.04 -7.33
CA TRP A 243 5.55 -2.75 -6.23
C TRP A 243 4.87 -4.07 -5.92
N LYS A 244 5.68 -5.07 -5.57
CA LYS A 244 5.22 -6.38 -5.14
C LYS A 244 5.09 -6.47 -3.61
N ALA A 245 4.60 -5.40 -2.98
CA ALA A 245 4.39 -5.31 -1.54
C ALA A 245 2.92 -5.07 -1.21
N ARG A 246 2.47 -5.57 -0.06
CA ARG A 246 1.23 -5.17 0.58
C ARG A 246 1.57 -4.10 1.62
N PRO A 247 1.43 -2.81 1.31
CA PRO A 247 1.79 -1.76 2.24
C PRO A 247 0.83 -1.72 3.43
N LYS A 248 1.37 -1.47 4.61
CA LYS A 248 0.58 -1.22 5.83
C LYS A 248 0.59 0.25 6.22
N ALA A 249 1.59 1.00 5.77
CA ALA A 249 1.75 2.40 6.11
C ALA A 249 2.57 3.15 5.05
N LEU A 250 2.34 4.43 4.93
CA LEU A 250 3.25 5.39 4.34
C LEU A 250 4.03 6.05 5.48
N LYS A 251 5.36 5.93 5.45
CA LYS A 251 6.24 6.63 6.39
C LYS A 251 6.83 7.84 5.70
N LEU A 252 6.70 8.99 6.32
CA LEU A 252 7.28 10.24 5.83
C LEU A 252 7.75 11.10 7.01
N GLN A 253 8.61 12.05 6.73
CA GLN A 253 9.00 13.11 7.64
C GLN A 253 8.45 14.43 7.10
N TYR A 254 7.88 15.24 7.97
CA TYR A 254 7.39 16.54 7.61
C TYR A 254 7.72 17.58 8.68
N TYR A 255 7.74 18.82 8.26
CA TYR A 255 7.84 20.00 9.12
C TYR A 255 6.81 21.03 8.66
N ALA A 256 5.93 21.46 9.55
CA ALA A 256 4.93 22.49 9.29
C ALA A 256 5.39 23.81 9.89
N GLU A 257 5.80 24.75 9.04
CA GLU A 257 6.35 26.03 9.50
C GLU A 257 5.24 27.02 9.86
N HIS A 258 4.27 27.17 8.97
CA HIS A 258 3.19 28.13 9.13
C HIS A 258 1.82 27.49 8.86
N ILE A 259 1.19 26.98 9.92
CA ILE A 259 -0.21 26.58 9.92
C ILE A 259 -0.94 27.58 10.81
N GLY A 260 -1.65 28.51 10.20
CA GLY A 260 -2.17 29.68 10.89
C GLY A 260 -3.61 30.02 10.51
N ILE A 261 -3.93 31.28 10.63
CA ILE A 261 -5.23 31.80 10.26
C ILE A 261 -5.28 32.07 8.76
N VAL A 262 -6.37 31.70 8.14
CA VAL A 262 -6.62 31.89 6.71
C VAL A 262 -6.87 33.36 6.42
N ASP A 263 -6.12 33.90 5.46
CA ASP A 263 -6.30 35.24 4.89
C ASP A 263 -6.54 35.06 3.37
N ILE A 264 -7.80 35.02 2.98
CA ILE A 264 -8.21 34.82 1.59
C ILE A 264 -9.03 35.99 1.07
N GLU A 265 -8.68 36.45 -0.11
CA GLU A 265 -9.39 37.50 -0.80
C GLU A 265 -10.70 37.00 -1.45
N LYS A 266 -10.66 35.76 -2.01
CA LYS A 266 -11.79 35.13 -2.70
C LYS A 266 -11.78 33.63 -2.45
N ASN A 267 -12.91 33.07 -2.04
CA ASN A 267 -13.04 31.65 -1.76
C ASN A 267 -13.84 30.83 -2.80
N PHE A 268 -14.56 31.49 -3.71
CA PHE A 268 -15.35 30.87 -4.78
C PHE A 268 -16.24 29.70 -4.33
N GLY A 269 -16.84 29.84 -3.13
CA GLY A 269 -17.70 28.79 -2.56
C GLY A 269 -16.95 27.65 -1.89
N ALA A 270 -15.65 27.75 -1.70
CA ALA A 270 -14.92 26.79 -0.86
C ALA A 270 -15.44 26.81 0.58
N PRO A 271 -15.38 25.69 1.30
CA PRO A 271 -15.87 25.59 2.68
C PRO A 271 -14.97 26.25 3.72
N ILE A 272 -13.95 27.00 3.29
CA ILE A 272 -13.00 27.71 4.14
C ILE A 272 -13.21 29.21 3.99
N HIS A 273 -13.12 29.95 5.09
CA HIS A 273 -13.35 31.39 5.15
C HIS A 273 -12.17 32.11 5.79
N GLU A 274 -12.07 33.40 5.52
CA GLU A 274 -11.13 34.27 6.23
C GLU A 274 -11.40 34.19 7.75
N GLY A 275 -10.30 34.04 8.50
CA GLY A 275 -10.35 33.85 9.94
C GLY A 275 -10.47 32.38 10.40
N ASP A 276 -10.75 31.47 9.51
CA ASP A 276 -10.68 30.04 9.81
C ASP A 276 -9.24 29.60 10.05
N ARG A 277 -9.08 28.45 10.71
CA ARG A 277 -7.76 27.85 10.88
C ARG A 277 -7.41 27.00 9.66
N ASP A 278 -6.22 27.25 9.11
CA ASP A 278 -5.68 26.46 7.99
C ASP A 278 -5.27 25.04 8.44
N LYS A 279 -5.27 24.16 7.49
CA LYS A 279 -4.86 22.76 7.67
C LYS A 279 -4.05 22.30 6.46
N ALA A 280 -3.00 21.53 6.71
CA ALA A 280 -2.39 20.73 5.66
C ALA A 280 -2.90 19.29 5.76
N ARG A 281 -2.92 18.58 4.65
CA ARG A 281 -3.34 17.18 4.58
C ARG A 281 -2.31 16.35 3.84
N ILE A 282 -1.97 15.20 4.39
CA ILE A 282 -1.21 14.17 3.73
C ILE A 282 -2.13 12.98 3.55
N MET A 283 -2.33 12.55 2.31
CA MET A 283 -3.25 11.46 1.96
C MET A 283 -2.54 10.45 1.08
N VAL A 284 -2.81 9.18 1.32
CA VAL A 284 -2.39 8.08 0.46
C VAL A 284 -3.56 7.15 0.20
N ALA A 285 -3.73 6.73 -1.04
CA ALA A 285 -4.70 5.72 -1.42
C ALA A 285 -4.09 4.72 -2.39
N ILE A 286 -4.50 3.45 -2.26
CA ILE A 286 -4.30 2.42 -3.28
C ILE A 286 -5.68 2.08 -3.81
N VAL A 287 -5.83 2.19 -5.13
CA VAL A 287 -7.11 2.09 -5.81
C VAL A 287 -7.02 1.10 -6.97
N ASP A 288 -8.14 0.46 -7.28
CA ASP A 288 -8.29 -0.40 -8.46
C ASP A 288 -8.96 0.38 -9.58
N TRP A 289 -8.18 1.22 -10.24
CA TRP A 289 -8.62 2.05 -11.36
C TRP A 289 -7.95 1.61 -12.66
N ASN A 290 -8.73 1.60 -13.72
CA ASN A 290 -8.20 1.37 -15.07
C ASN A 290 -7.57 2.62 -15.70
N THR A 291 -7.97 3.81 -15.23
CA THR A 291 -7.50 5.11 -15.71
C THR A 291 -7.37 6.07 -14.52
N ARG A 292 -6.60 7.13 -14.71
CA ARG A 292 -6.54 8.22 -13.73
C ARG A 292 -7.91 8.87 -13.53
N ARG A 293 -8.16 9.38 -12.34
CA ARG A 293 -9.32 10.22 -12.04
C ARG A 293 -8.94 11.67 -12.23
N GLU A 294 -9.85 12.44 -12.83
CA GLU A 294 -9.65 13.86 -13.11
C GLU A 294 -10.55 14.68 -12.23
N VAL A 295 -9.95 15.69 -11.61
CA VAL A 295 -10.65 16.65 -10.74
C VAL A 295 -10.37 18.05 -11.25
N GLY A 296 -11.42 18.82 -11.51
CA GLY A 296 -11.32 20.24 -11.80
C GLY A 296 -10.84 21.02 -10.58
N SER A 297 -9.98 21.96 -10.79
CA SER A 297 -9.42 22.84 -9.76
C SER A 297 -9.52 24.29 -10.20
N GLY A 298 -9.78 25.19 -9.27
CA GLY A 298 -9.90 26.63 -9.52
C GLY A 298 -11.33 27.15 -9.41
N THR A 299 -11.58 28.32 -10.00
CA THR A 299 -12.80 29.11 -9.79
C THR A 299 -14.08 28.49 -10.36
N GLU A 300 -13.95 27.60 -11.31
CA GLU A 300 -15.05 26.94 -12.00
C GLU A 300 -14.78 25.44 -12.08
N ALA A 301 -14.60 24.81 -10.94
CA ALA A 301 -14.25 23.38 -10.88
C ALA A 301 -15.38 22.50 -11.46
N PRO A 302 -15.29 22.03 -12.70
CA PRO A 302 -16.41 21.35 -13.35
C PRO A 302 -16.61 19.92 -12.87
N THR A 303 -15.56 19.27 -12.37
CA THR A 303 -15.58 17.88 -11.95
C THR A 303 -15.54 17.69 -10.44
N GLY A 304 -15.42 18.81 -9.68
CA GLY A 304 -15.49 18.79 -8.23
C GLY A 304 -14.27 18.17 -7.55
N THR A 305 -14.49 17.37 -6.53
CA THR A 305 -13.47 16.82 -5.64
C THR A 305 -13.49 15.30 -5.64
N TRP A 306 -12.34 14.72 -5.32
CA TRP A 306 -12.22 13.32 -4.94
C TRP A 306 -11.63 13.25 -3.52
N ASP A 307 -12.44 12.79 -2.57
CA ASP A 307 -12.07 12.66 -1.17
C ASP A 307 -12.78 11.45 -0.53
N PRO A 308 -12.06 10.38 -0.18
CA PRO A 308 -12.66 9.18 0.42
C PRO A 308 -13.28 9.39 1.81
N GLU A 309 -12.95 10.47 2.50
CA GLU A 309 -13.48 10.78 3.84
C GLU A 309 -14.66 11.73 3.81
N GLU A 310 -14.91 12.39 2.68
CA GLU A 310 -15.95 13.39 2.53
C GLU A 310 -16.84 13.07 1.33
N THR A 311 -17.81 13.93 1.06
CA THR A 311 -18.60 13.81 -0.17
C THR A 311 -17.73 14.11 -1.37
N THR A 312 -17.55 13.13 -2.22
CA THR A 312 -16.85 13.30 -3.49
C THR A 312 -17.84 13.46 -4.65
N SER A 313 -17.53 14.32 -5.61
CA SER A 313 -18.35 14.55 -6.79
C SER A 313 -17.87 13.79 -8.03
N VAL A 314 -16.74 13.11 -7.94
CA VAL A 314 -16.24 12.19 -8.97
C VAL A 314 -16.42 10.77 -8.49
N ASP A 315 -16.60 9.82 -9.42
CA ASP A 315 -16.62 8.40 -9.08
C ASP A 315 -15.27 8.00 -8.45
N GLU A 316 -15.28 7.68 -7.18
CA GLU A 316 -14.06 7.30 -6.46
C GLU A 316 -13.56 5.90 -6.82
N GLY A 317 -14.42 5.05 -7.38
CA GLY A 317 -14.06 3.68 -7.74
C GLY A 317 -13.68 2.81 -6.54
N PRO A 318 -13.19 1.59 -6.77
CA PRO A 318 -12.77 0.71 -5.68
C PRO A 318 -11.50 1.23 -5.00
N ILE A 319 -11.57 1.41 -3.69
CA ILE A 319 -10.45 1.78 -2.84
C ILE A 319 -9.96 0.53 -2.10
N ILE A 320 -8.69 0.16 -2.29
CA ILE A 320 -8.07 -1.02 -1.66
C ILE A 320 -7.48 -0.67 -0.30
N ALA A 321 -6.82 0.48 -0.23
CA ALA A 321 -6.23 0.99 1.00
C ALA A 321 -6.25 2.52 1.01
N TYR A 322 -6.40 3.07 2.20
CA TYR A 322 -6.47 4.51 2.40
C TYR A 322 -5.84 4.91 3.73
N GLY A 323 -5.18 6.06 3.75
CA GLY A 323 -4.68 6.69 4.96
C GLY A 323 -4.60 8.20 4.78
N SER A 324 -4.88 8.93 5.86
CA SER A 324 -4.89 10.39 5.88
C SER A 324 -4.33 10.92 7.19
N LEU A 325 -3.67 12.06 7.12
CA LEU A 325 -3.18 12.81 8.26
C LEU A 325 -3.46 14.29 8.03
N PHE A 326 -4.21 14.89 8.94
CA PHE A 326 -4.39 16.35 8.99
C PHE A 326 -3.36 16.97 9.93
N ILE A 327 -2.78 18.07 9.47
CA ILE A 327 -1.81 18.89 10.21
C ILE A 327 -2.47 20.25 10.42
N ASP A 328 -2.86 20.53 11.66
CA ASP A 328 -3.58 21.76 12.05
C ASP A 328 -2.75 22.67 12.96
N GLN A 329 -1.52 22.29 13.21
CA GLN A 329 -0.58 23.06 14.06
C GLN A 329 0.80 23.10 13.40
N SER A 330 1.47 24.23 13.60
CA SER A 330 2.88 24.34 13.23
C SER A 330 3.74 23.45 14.12
N SER A 331 4.79 22.86 13.53
CA SER A 331 5.80 22.13 14.29
C SER A 331 6.53 23.11 15.20
N THR A 332 6.67 22.76 16.47
CA THR A 332 7.57 23.50 17.36
C THR A 332 8.98 23.01 17.11
N GLY A 333 9.87 23.92 16.77
CA GLY A 333 11.28 23.65 16.52
C GLY A 333 12.06 23.21 17.74
#